data_33d6e89c3e4932d89921529c4f911c42
#
_entry.id   33d6e89c3e4932d89921529c4f911c42
#
_cell.length_a   1.000
_cell.length_b   1.000
_cell.length_c   1.000
_cell.angle_alpha   90.00
_cell.angle_beta   90.00
_cell.angle_gamma   90.00
#
_symmetry.space_group_name_H-M   'P 1'
#
loop_
_entity.id
_entity.type
_entity.pdbx_description
1 polymer ?
#
loop_
_entity_poly.entity_id
_entity_poly.type
_entity_poly.pdbx_seq_one_letter_code
_entity_poly.pdbx_strand_id
1 'polypeptide(L)'
;MTADLRLGLQLGYWASKPPEHDWVGLARQAEDLGFDSVWTAESWGSDVFSPLAYLAAATSRIRLGTGIAQMAARTPTATAMHAMTLDHLSGGRMILGLGLSGPQVVEGWYGRPYPKPLARTREYVEVIRKVLRRETVTNDGEYYPLPYQGLDALGLGKPLRTKLRPLRKDLPIFLGAEGPKNVALTAEIADGWLPLYYVPERPEVYADQIAGAKDGFEITAMVHLAFTGAAQDDIEQALWPIKGALAFYVGGMGAKGANFHKNLMVRMGYEAEADHIQELFLDGKRDEAVLAVPTTFADEISLVGPSERIKDRLAAWRESPVTTLLVTAREAETLRGLAELVL
;
A
#
# COMPACT_ATOMS: atom_id res chain seq x y z
N MET A 1 14.75 20.78 -6.01
CA MET A 1 13.92 20.54 -7.21
C MET A 1 12.82 19.60 -6.76
N THR A 2 11.57 20.05 -6.74
CA THR A 2 10.41 19.18 -6.52
C THR A 2 10.39 18.16 -7.65
N ALA A 3 10.44 16.87 -7.32
CA ALA A 3 10.30 15.82 -8.32
C ALA A 3 8.89 15.95 -8.95
N ASP A 4 8.77 15.73 -10.26
CA ASP A 4 7.47 15.73 -10.90
C ASP A 4 6.58 14.67 -10.24
N LEU A 5 5.40 15.10 -9.79
CA LEU A 5 4.43 14.24 -9.13
C LEU A 5 3.88 13.22 -10.14
N ARG A 6 4.02 11.94 -9.82
CA ARG A 6 3.56 10.84 -10.69
C ARG A 6 2.17 10.37 -10.30
N LEU A 7 1.51 9.67 -11.21
CA LEU A 7 0.20 9.06 -11.00
C LEU A 7 0.30 7.53 -10.97
N GLY A 8 -0.36 6.90 -10.02
CA GLY A 8 -0.56 5.47 -9.93
C GLY A 8 -2.04 5.12 -9.87
N LEU A 9 -2.44 4.00 -10.44
CA LEU A 9 -3.80 3.48 -10.38
C LEU A 9 -3.88 2.31 -9.40
N GLN A 10 -4.70 2.42 -8.35
CA GLN A 10 -5.00 1.33 -7.43
C GLN A 10 -6.28 0.63 -7.87
N LEU A 11 -6.17 -0.63 -8.24
CA LEU A 11 -7.33 -1.47 -8.59
C LEU A 11 -7.99 -2.11 -7.35
N GLY A 12 -7.26 -2.18 -6.24
CA GLY A 12 -7.78 -2.71 -4.98
C GLY A 12 -7.93 -4.22 -4.95
N TYR A 13 -8.96 -4.68 -4.25
CA TYR A 13 -9.29 -6.09 -4.07
C TYR A 13 -10.27 -6.57 -5.13
N TRP A 14 -10.14 -7.83 -5.54
CA TRP A 14 -11.19 -8.51 -6.29
C TRP A 14 -12.35 -8.81 -5.34
N ALA A 15 -13.52 -8.21 -5.60
CA ALA A 15 -14.68 -8.34 -4.75
C ALA A 15 -15.37 -9.71 -4.89
N SER A 16 -16.35 -9.97 -4.03
CA SER A 16 -17.14 -11.21 -3.99
C SER A 16 -17.99 -11.47 -5.26
N LYS A 17 -18.15 -10.46 -6.12
CA LYS A 17 -18.75 -10.59 -7.45
C LYS A 17 -17.65 -10.48 -8.50
N PRO A 18 -17.81 -11.09 -9.68
CA PRO A 18 -16.93 -10.84 -10.82
C PRO A 18 -16.77 -9.32 -10.99
N PRO A 19 -15.57 -8.84 -11.35
CA PRO A 19 -15.36 -7.41 -11.52
C PRO A 19 -16.37 -6.89 -12.57
N GLU A 20 -17.22 -5.97 -12.14
CA GLU A 20 -18.14 -5.24 -13.01
C GLU A 20 -17.36 -4.28 -13.94
N HIS A 21 -16.06 -4.15 -13.72
CA HIS A 21 -15.18 -3.21 -14.42
C HIS A 21 -14.12 -3.95 -15.23
N ASP A 22 -13.82 -3.41 -16.38
CA ASP A 22 -12.71 -3.85 -17.22
C ASP A 22 -11.37 -3.36 -16.65
N TRP A 23 -10.82 -4.11 -15.68
CA TRP A 23 -9.52 -3.80 -15.06
C TRP A 23 -8.38 -3.73 -16.08
N VAL A 24 -8.43 -4.53 -17.14
CA VAL A 24 -7.42 -4.51 -18.20
C VAL A 24 -7.56 -3.25 -19.03
N GLY A 25 -8.77 -2.88 -19.40
CA GLY A 25 -9.06 -1.64 -20.12
C GLY A 25 -8.62 -0.41 -19.32
N LEU A 26 -8.94 -0.37 -18.01
CA LEU A 26 -8.50 0.72 -17.13
C LEU A 26 -6.97 0.81 -17.01
N ALA A 27 -6.27 -0.33 -16.86
CA ALA A 27 -4.80 -0.35 -16.78
C ALA A 27 -4.14 0.11 -18.08
N ARG A 28 -4.65 -0.30 -19.23
CA ARG A 28 -4.20 0.17 -20.56
C ARG A 28 -4.42 1.66 -20.71
N GLN A 29 -5.58 2.14 -20.32
CA GLN A 29 -5.90 3.55 -20.39
C GLN A 29 -5.03 4.39 -19.45
N ALA A 30 -4.76 3.93 -18.22
CA ALA A 30 -3.80 4.57 -17.34
C ALA A 30 -2.40 4.62 -17.99
N GLU A 31 -1.95 3.53 -18.63
CA GLU A 31 -0.69 3.49 -19.38
C GLU A 31 -0.67 4.49 -20.54
N ASP A 32 -1.74 4.61 -21.30
CA ASP A 32 -1.83 5.52 -22.45
C ASP A 32 -1.88 6.99 -22.02
N LEU A 33 -2.46 7.26 -20.85
CA LEU A 33 -2.50 8.60 -20.24
C LEU A 33 -1.19 8.99 -19.55
N GLY A 34 -0.19 8.09 -19.46
CA GLY A 34 1.09 8.39 -18.87
C GLY A 34 1.18 8.11 -17.35
N PHE A 35 0.25 7.35 -16.79
CA PHE A 35 0.38 6.88 -15.41
C PHE A 35 1.65 6.03 -15.25
N ASP A 36 2.35 6.27 -14.16
CA ASP A 36 3.59 5.60 -13.82
C ASP A 36 3.39 4.13 -13.42
N SER A 37 2.31 3.83 -12.70
CA SER A 37 2.14 2.51 -12.07
C SER A 37 0.68 2.09 -11.92
N VAL A 38 0.44 0.77 -11.91
CA VAL A 38 -0.82 0.14 -11.56
C VAL A 38 -0.62 -0.88 -10.45
N TRP A 39 -1.53 -0.93 -9.47
CA TRP A 39 -1.38 -1.67 -8.24
C TRP A 39 -2.59 -2.56 -7.95
N THR A 40 -2.32 -3.74 -7.42
CA THR A 40 -3.33 -4.66 -6.89
C THR A 40 -3.13 -4.85 -5.40
N ALA A 41 -4.16 -5.26 -4.68
CA ALA A 41 -4.11 -5.45 -3.24
C ALA A 41 -4.44 -6.90 -2.85
N GLU A 42 -3.96 -7.31 -1.67
CA GLU A 42 -4.22 -8.62 -1.08
C GLU A 42 -4.87 -8.47 0.29
N SER A 43 -5.89 -9.27 0.50
CA SER A 43 -6.58 -9.42 1.78
C SER A 43 -6.96 -10.89 1.96
N TRP A 44 -7.93 -11.22 2.81
CA TRP A 44 -8.50 -12.57 2.90
C TRP A 44 -9.55 -12.82 1.78
N GLY A 45 -9.11 -12.65 0.55
CA GLY A 45 -9.93 -12.75 -0.67
C GLY A 45 -9.08 -13.21 -1.84
N SER A 46 -8.77 -12.32 -2.77
CA SER A 46 -7.89 -12.62 -3.90
C SER A 46 -6.41 -12.45 -3.56
N ASP A 47 -5.54 -13.23 -4.21
CA ASP A 47 -4.09 -12.99 -4.16
C ASP A 47 -3.71 -11.76 -4.99
N VAL A 48 -2.51 -11.26 -4.74
CA VAL A 48 -2.04 -10.01 -5.33
C VAL A 48 -1.23 -10.19 -6.63
N PHE A 49 -0.62 -11.38 -6.85
CA PHE A 49 0.30 -11.62 -7.96
C PHE A 49 -0.41 -12.08 -9.24
N SER A 50 -1.46 -12.90 -9.12
CA SER A 50 -2.19 -13.41 -10.28
C SER A 50 -2.81 -12.28 -11.12
N PRO A 51 -3.51 -11.29 -10.52
CA PRO A 51 -4.00 -10.14 -11.26
C PRO A 51 -2.89 -9.33 -11.92
N LEU A 52 -1.75 -9.11 -11.26
CA LEU A 52 -0.62 -8.38 -11.85
C LEU A 52 -0.01 -9.14 -13.03
N ALA A 53 0.08 -10.46 -12.96
CA ALA A 53 0.56 -11.26 -14.09
C ALA A 53 -0.35 -11.14 -15.32
N TYR A 54 -1.66 -11.08 -15.08
CA TYR A 54 -2.64 -10.85 -16.16
C TYR A 54 -2.50 -9.44 -16.76
N LEU A 55 -2.30 -8.42 -15.93
CA LEU A 55 -2.03 -7.04 -16.39
C LEU A 55 -0.67 -6.91 -17.10
N ALA A 56 0.34 -7.65 -16.67
CA ALA A 56 1.67 -7.66 -17.31
C ALA A 56 1.59 -8.06 -18.78
N ALA A 57 0.74 -9.02 -19.12
CA ALA A 57 0.51 -9.45 -20.50
C ALA A 57 -0.30 -8.45 -21.33
N ALA A 58 -1.01 -7.54 -20.69
CA ALA A 58 -1.92 -6.58 -21.31
C ALA A 58 -1.34 -5.17 -21.47
N THR A 59 -0.22 -4.88 -20.82
CA THR A 59 0.47 -3.57 -20.76
C THR A 59 1.94 -3.72 -21.14
N SER A 60 2.61 -2.60 -21.44
CA SER A 60 3.99 -2.62 -21.96
C SER A 60 4.98 -1.71 -21.24
N ARG A 61 4.52 -0.63 -20.60
CA ARG A 61 5.35 0.41 -19.99
C ARG A 61 5.07 0.63 -18.51
N ILE A 62 3.79 0.65 -18.12
CA ILE A 62 3.34 0.96 -16.76
C ILE A 62 3.95 -0.01 -15.75
N ARG A 63 4.48 0.50 -14.64
CA ARG A 63 5.02 -0.32 -13.55
C ARG A 63 3.88 -1.09 -12.86
N LEU A 64 4.20 -2.25 -12.31
CA LEU A 64 3.23 -3.19 -11.73
C LEU A 64 3.55 -3.38 -10.25
N GLY A 65 2.68 -2.88 -9.38
CA GLY A 65 2.91 -2.86 -7.95
C GLY A 65 1.97 -3.76 -7.14
N THR A 66 2.50 -4.37 -6.09
CA THR A 66 1.65 -4.97 -5.04
C THR A 66 1.40 -3.93 -3.95
N GLY A 67 0.17 -3.55 -3.73
CA GLY A 67 -0.21 -2.56 -2.72
C GLY A 67 -1.25 -3.09 -1.72
N ILE A 68 -0.90 -4.02 -0.87
CA ILE A 68 0.37 -4.70 -0.56
C ILE A 68 0.25 -6.22 -0.66
N ALA A 69 1.37 -6.95 -0.86
CA ALA A 69 1.44 -8.38 -0.63
C ALA A 69 1.64 -8.66 0.87
N GLN A 70 0.83 -9.54 1.44
CA GLN A 70 0.91 -9.84 2.86
C GLN A 70 2.08 -10.79 3.17
N MET A 71 2.98 -10.39 4.07
CA MET A 71 4.15 -11.19 4.44
C MET A 71 3.77 -12.53 5.08
N ALA A 72 2.64 -12.58 5.81
CA ALA A 72 2.17 -13.80 6.46
C ALA A 72 1.68 -14.87 5.47
N ALA A 73 1.28 -14.47 4.26
CA ALA A 73 0.74 -15.36 3.25
C ALA A 73 1.79 -16.30 2.62
N ARG A 74 3.07 -15.89 2.61
CA ARG A 74 4.15 -16.61 1.89
C ARG A 74 5.45 -16.54 2.67
N THR A 75 6.34 -17.51 2.43
CA THR A 75 7.73 -17.39 2.90
C THR A 75 8.48 -16.31 2.10
N PRO A 76 9.52 -15.67 2.67
CA PRO A 76 10.27 -14.63 1.96
C PRO A 76 10.88 -15.13 0.65
N THR A 77 11.34 -16.36 0.61
CA THR A 77 11.88 -16.99 -0.61
C THR A 77 10.80 -17.19 -1.68
N ALA A 78 9.60 -17.62 -1.29
CA ALA A 78 8.47 -17.75 -2.21
C ALA A 78 8.04 -16.37 -2.76
N THR A 79 7.97 -15.35 -1.91
CA THR A 79 7.67 -13.99 -2.33
C THR A 79 8.71 -13.45 -3.32
N ALA A 80 10.00 -13.69 -3.06
CA ALA A 80 11.05 -13.33 -4.01
C ALA A 80 10.88 -14.04 -5.36
N MET A 81 10.49 -15.33 -5.34
CA MET A 81 10.22 -16.08 -6.58
C MET A 81 9.06 -15.48 -7.37
N HIS A 82 7.95 -15.11 -6.72
CA HIS A 82 6.82 -14.45 -7.37
C HIS A 82 7.25 -13.12 -8.00
N ALA A 83 7.94 -12.27 -7.21
CA ALA A 83 8.41 -10.97 -7.68
C ALA A 83 9.37 -11.10 -8.88
N MET A 84 10.35 -11.99 -8.83
CA MET A 84 11.27 -12.23 -9.94
C MET A 84 10.57 -12.77 -11.19
N THR A 85 9.63 -13.69 -11.01
CA THR A 85 8.87 -14.25 -12.14
C THR A 85 8.06 -13.16 -12.83
N LEU A 86 7.35 -12.35 -12.03
CA LEU A 86 6.57 -11.25 -12.57
C LEU A 86 7.45 -10.16 -13.21
N ASP A 87 8.61 -9.90 -12.62
CA ASP A 87 9.59 -8.98 -13.20
C ASP A 87 10.07 -9.44 -14.59
N HIS A 88 10.35 -10.74 -14.75
CA HIS A 88 10.65 -11.32 -16.06
C HIS A 88 9.49 -11.22 -17.05
N LEU A 89 8.27 -11.60 -16.63
CA LEU A 89 7.09 -11.56 -17.49
C LEU A 89 6.75 -10.14 -17.96
N SER A 90 7.05 -9.16 -17.12
CA SER A 90 6.77 -7.75 -17.40
C SER A 90 7.93 -6.98 -18.05
N GLY A 91 9.10 -7.60 -18.23
CA GLY A 91 10.27 -6.89 -18.76
C GLY A 91 10.87 -5.86 -17.81
N GLY A 92 10.88 -6.14 -16.50
CA GLY A 92 11.52 -5.26 -15.51
C GLY A 92 10.61 -4.19 -14.89
N ARG A 93 9.28 -4.39 -14.89
CA ARG A 93 8.30 -3.40 -14.41
C ARG A 93 7.76 -3.66 -13.00
N MET A 94 8.18 -4.74 -12.32
CA MET A 94 7.66 -5.11 -11.01
C MET A 94 8.12 -4.16 -9.89
N ILE A 95 7.21 -3.78 -8.99
CA ILE A 95 7.46 -3.15 -7.69
C ILE A 95 6.85 -4.06 -6.62
N LEU A 96 7.65 -4.52 -5.68
CA LEU A 96 7.19 -5.39 -4.61
C LEU A 96 6.80 -4.57 -3.37
N GLY A 97 5.53 -4.25 -3.23
CA GLY A 97 4.99 -3.64 -2.01
C GLY A 97 4.56 -4.72 -1.01
N LEU A 98 5.07 -4.64 0.20
CA LEU A 98 4.86 -5.60 1.28
C LEU A 98 4.16 -4.96 2.48
N GLY A 99 3.40 -5.74 3.23
CA GLY A 99 2.76 -5.28 4.46
C GLY A 99 2.62 -6.37 5.50
N LEU A 100 2.55 -5.92 6.75
CA LEU A 100 2.43 -6.80 7.93
C LEU A 100 1.02 -7.33 8.13
N SER A 101 -0.01 -6.58 7.69
CA SER A 101 -1.39 -6.77 8.11
C SER A 101 -1.57 -6.61 9.65
N GLY A 102 -2.72 -6.98 10.20
CA GLY A 102 -3.01 -6.97 11.62
C GLY A 102 -2.99 -8.36 12.24
N PRO A 103 -2.88 -8.48 13.58
CA PRO A 103 -2.86 -9.76 14.26
C PRO A 103 -4.09 -10.61 13.97
N GLN A 104 -5.27 -10.00 13.79
CA GLN A 104 -6.51 -10.71 13.49
C GLN A 104 -6.44 -11.49 12.18
N VAL A 105 -5.77 -10.93 11.16
CA VAL A 105 -5.59 -11.58 9.85
C VAL A 105 -4.41 -12.56 9.90
N VAL A 106 -3.29 -12.14 10.49
CA VAL A 106 -2.08 -12.98 10.53
C VAL A 106 -2.30 -14.26 11.34
N GLU A 107 -2.92 -14.16 12.50
CA GLU A 107 -3.20 -15.31 13.37
C GLU A 107 -4.49 -16.03 12.96
N GLY A 108 -5.54 -15.26 12.64
CA GLY A 108 -6.86 -15.81 12.36
C GLY A 108 -7.02 -16.44 10.97
N TRP A 109 -6.40 -15.87 9.94
CA TRP A 109 -6.52 -16.35 8.56
C TRP A 109 -5.31 -17.17 8.10
N TYR A 110 -4.09 -16.67 8.38
CA TYR A 110 -2.86 -17.34 7.94
C TYR A 110 -2.30 -18.34 8.96
N GLY A 111 -2.81 -18.36 10.21
CA GLY A 111 -2.33 -19.27 11.26
C GLY A 111 -0.84 -19.05 11.58
N ARG A 112 -0.36 -17.81 11.53
CA ARG A 112 1.03 -17.43 11.78
C ARG A 112 1.14 -16.57 13.03
N PRO A 113 2.22 -16.69 13.81
CA PRO A 113 2.42 -15.83 14.98
C PRO A 113 2.68 -14.39 14.55
N TYR A 114 2.08 -13.41 15.26
CA TYR A 114 2.24 -11.99 15.00
C TYR A 114 3.40 -11.29 15.79
N PRO A 115 3.86 -11.79 16.97
CA PRO A 115 4.81 -11.05 17.80
C PRO A 115 6.05 -10.55 17.06
N LYS A 116 6.55 -9.38 17.51
CA LYS A 116 7.74 -8.70 16.98
C LYS A 116 7.68 -8.41 15.46
N PRO A 117 6.59 -7.78 14.97
CA PRO A 117 6.37 -7.60 13.54
C PRO A 117 7.49 -6.86 12.82
N LEU A 118 8.12 -5.86 13.45
CA LEU A 118 9.20 -5.09 12.82
C LEU A 118 10.48 -5.91 12.62
N ALA A 119 10.83 -6.75 13.60
CA ALA A 119 11.98 -7.65 13.45
C ALA A 119 11.73 -8.68 12.34
N ARG A 120 10.49 -9.22 12.26
CA ARG A 120 10.06 -10.10 11.17
C ARG A 120 10.15 -9.42 9.82
N THR A 121 9.73 -8.15 9.72
CA THR A 121 9.83 -7.38 8.48
C THR A 121 11.27 -7.24 8.02
N ARG A 122 12.17 -6.85 8.91
CA ARG A 122 13.61 -6.71 8.60
C ARG A 122 14.18 -8.01 8.06
N GLU A 123 13.95 -9.10 8.76
CA GLU A 123 14.46 -10.42 8.37
C GLU A 123 13.85 -10.90 7.04
N TYR A 124 12.55 -10.66 6.84
CA TYR A 124 11.82 -11.00 5.61
C TYR A 124 12.42 -10.28 4.39
N VAL A 125 12.61 -8.97 4.49
CA VAL A 125 13.19 -8.15 3.43
C VAL A 125 14.62 -8.54 3.14
N GLU A 126 15.44 -8.80 4.17
CA GLU A 126 16.82 -9.23 4.00
C GLU A 126 16.92 -10.56 3.24
N VAL A 127 16.07 -11.54 3.57
CA VAL A 127 16.04 -12.83 2.83
C VAL A 127 15.66 -12.59 1.36
N ILE A 128 14.67 -11.74 1.07
CA ILE A 128 14.30 -11.39 -0.31
C ILE A 128 15.50 -10.77 -1.04
N ARG A 129 16.19 -9.81 -0.41
CA ARG A 129 17.39 -9.17 -1.00
C ARG A 129 18.49 -10.18 -1.33
N LYS A 130 18.74 -11.15 -0.44
CA LYS A 130 19.70 -12.25 -0.71
C LYS A 130 19.31 -13.07 -1.94
N VAL A 131 18.01 -13.40 -2.08
CA VAL A 131 17.51 -14.10 -3.27
C VAL A 131 17.69 -13.26 -4.54
N LEU A 132 17.36 -11.97 -4.50
CA LEU A 132 17.51 -11.04 -5.63
C LEU A 132 18.99 -10.86 -6.05
N ARG A 133 19.92 -10.86 -5.10
CA ARG A 133 21.36 -10.85 -5.38
C ARG A 133 21.89 -12.22 -5.85
N ARG A 134 21.02 -13.23 -5.89
CA ARG A 134 21.33 -14.60 -6.28
C ARG A 134 22.42 -15.23 -5.40
N GLU A 135 22.39 -14.93 -4.13
CA GLU A 135 23.26 -15.58 -3.14
C GLU A 135 22.82 -17.03 -2.88
N THR A 136 23.70 -17.84 -2.31
CA THR A 136 23.31 -19.07 -1.66
C THR A 136 22.67 -18.67 -0.33
N VAL A 137 21.35 -18.83 -0.23
CA VAL A 137 20.57 -18.21 0.84
C VAL A 137 20.73 -18.97 2.13
N THR A 138 21.28 -18.28 3.13
CA THR A 138 21.26 -18.68 4.55
C THR A 138 20.65 -17.54 5.37
N ASN A 139 20.00 -17.89 6.46
CA ASN A 139 19.49 -16.95 7.41
C ASN A 139 19.46 -17.55 8.82
N ASP A 140 20.26 -17.00 9.72
CA ASP A 140 20.34 -17.44 11.13
C ASP A 140 19.35 -16.66 12.02
N GLY A 141 18.39 -15.95 11.39
CA GLY A 141 17.36 -15.19 12.08
C GLY A 141 16.35 -16.04 12.84
N GLU A 142 15.66 -15.42 13.78
CA GLU A 142 14.69 -16.09 14.67
C GLU A 142 13.40 -16.49 13.92
N TYR A 143 13.02 -15.72 12.86
CA TYR A 143 11.67 -15.83 12.27
C TYR A 143 11.64 -16.60 10.94
N TYR A 144 12.72 -16.55 10.19
CA TYR A 144 12.83 -17.20 8.88
C TYR A 144 14.16 -17.94 8.75
N PRO A 145 14.50 -18.84 9.68
CA PRO A 145 15.77 -19.58 9.61
C PRO A 145 15.87 -20.39 8.32
N LEU A 146 16.99 -20.27 7.63
CA LEU A 146 17.29 -20.99 6.39
C LEU A 146 18.72 -21.54 6.38
N PRO A 147 18.94 -22.86 6.30
CA PRO A 147 17.93 -23.92 6.31
C PRO A 147 17.16 -23.99 7.63
N TYR A 148 15.94 -24.53 7.58
CA TYR A 148 15.13 -24.73 8.77
C TYR A 148 15.79 -25.75 9.71
N GLN A 149 15.89 -25.42 11.01
CA GLN A 149 16.55 -26.21 12.05
C GLN A 149 15.65 -26.42 13.29
N GLY A 150 14.32 -26.33 13.14
CA GLY A 150 13.38 -26.55 14.22
C GLY A 150 13.39 -28.01 14.72
N LEU A 151 12.73 -28.25 15.86
CA LEU A 151 12.68 -29.57 16.50
C LEU A 151 12.07 -30.66 15.61
N ASP A 152 11.23 -30.28 14.67
CA ASP A 152 10.59 -31.15 13.67
C ASP A 152 11.35 -31.24 12.33
N ALA A 153 12.57 -30.69 12.26
CA ALA A 153 13.41 -30.76 11.07
C ALA A 153 13.99 -32.17 10.89
N LEU A 154 14.03 -32.63 9.62
CA LEU A 154 14.72 -33.86 9.25
C LEU A 154 16.25 -33.72 9.22
N GLY A 155 16.79 -32.51 9.35
CA GLY A 155 18.23 -32.23 9.26
C GLY A 155 18.82 -32.36 7.85
N LEU A 156 18.00 -32.51 6.81
CA LEU A 156 18.43 -32.68 5.41
C LEU A 156 18.41 -31.38 4.61
N GLY A 157 17.92 -30.29 5.23
CA GLY A 157 17.91 -28.98 4.60
C GLY A 157 19.30 -28.47 4.29
N LYS A 158 19.48 -27.86 3.11
CA LYS A 158 20.74 -27.23 2.72
C LYS A 158 20.49 -25.86 2.10
N PRO A 159 21.44 -24.91 2.21
CA PRO A 159 21.32 -23.64 1.54
C PRO A 159 21.17 -23.81 0.03
N LEU A 160 20.22 -23.06 -0.54
CA LEU A 160 19.94 -23.11 -1.97
C LEU A 160 20.17 -21.74 -2.61
N ARG A 161 20.49 -21.75 -3.90
CA ARG A 161 20.56 -20.57 -4.75
C ARG A 161 19.41 -20.65 -5.76
N THR A 162 18.74 -19.53 -6.00
CA THR A 162 17.67 -19.49 -7.03
C THR A 162 18.18 -19.95 -8.39
N LYS A 163 17.40 -20.76 -9.10
CA LYS A 163 17.69 -21.17 -10.48
C LYS A 163 17.44 -20.05 -11.48
N LEU A 164 16.36 -19.28 -11.27
CA LEU A 164 16.06 -18.11 -12.07
C LEU A 164 17.15 -17.04 -11.82
N ARG A 165 17.68 -16.45 -12.88
CA ARG A 165 18.56 -15.28 -12.76
C ARG A 165 17.68 -14.04 -12.64
N PRO A 166 17.77 -13.27 -11.56
CA PRO A 166 17.01 -12.04 -11.44
C PRO A 166 17.31 -11.10 -12.61
N LEU A 167 16.29 -10.51 -13.18
CA LEU A 167 16.44 -9.48 -14.22
C LEU A 167 17.06 -8.22 -13.60
N ARG A 168 16.60 -7.86 -12.40
CA ARG A 168 17.12 -6.74 -11.60
C ARG A 168 17.50 -7.24 -10.20
N LYS A 169 18.73 -6.93 -9.76
CA LYS A 169 19.18 -7.21 -8.38
C LYS A 169 18.58 -6.24 -7.37
N ASP A 170 18.21 -5.08 -7.85
CA ASP A 170 17.65 -3.93 -7.16
C ASP A 170 16.17 -3.74 -7.44
N LEU A 171 15.43 -4.83 -7.67
CA LEU A 171 13.97 -4.80 -7.78
C LEU A 171 13.39 -4.02 -6.59
N PRO A 172 12.60 -2.95 -6.84
CA PRO A 172 12.12 -2.07 -5.79
C PRO A 172 11.24 -2.80 -4.78
N ILE A 173 11.52 -2.62 -3.49
CA ILE A 173 10.72 -3.12 -2.38
C ILE A 173 10.14 -1.92 -1.64
N PHE A 174 8.82 -1.83 -1.60
CA PHE A 174 8.09 -0.82 -0.84
C PHE A 174 7.43 -1.46 0.38
N LEU A 175 7.23 -0.69 1.45
CA LEU A 175 6.54 -1.17 2.64
C LEU A 175 5.31 -0.33 2.96
N GLY A 176 4.19 -1.00 3.24
CA GLY A 176 3.02 -0.39 3.87
C GLY A 176 3.26 -0.24 5.37
N ALA A 177 3.29 0.98 5.87
CA ALA A 177 3.60 1.28 7.26
C ALA A 177 2.84 2.51 7.76
N GLU A 178 2.34 2.45 9.01
CA GLU A 178 1.56 3.54 9.63
C GLU A 178 2.17 4.01 10.95
N GLY A 179 2.65 3.09 11.79
CA GLY A 179 3.24 3.45 13.07
C GLY A 179 4.65 4.05 12.91
N PRO A 180 5.05 5.03 13.76
CA PRO A 180 6.32 5.75 13.61
C PRO A 180 7.55 4.84 13.49
N LYS A 181 7.63 3.81 14.33
CA LYS A 181 8.73 2.84 14.29
C LYS A 181 8.75 2.01 12.99
N ASN A 182 7.56 1.72 12.42
CA ASN A 182 7.47 0.97 11.18
C ASN A 182 7.83 1.86 9.98
N VAL A 183 7.42 3.13 9.98
CA VAL A 183 7.81 4.11 8.96
C VAL A 183 9.32 4.34 8.99
N ALA A 184 9.93 4.50 10.17
CA ALA A 184 11.38 4.62 10.31
C ALA A 184 12.13 3.37 9.79
N LEU A 185 11.63 2.18 10.12
CA LEU A 185 12.17 0.93 9.57
C LEU A 185 12.03 0.90 8.03
N THR A 186 10.91 1.37 7.51
CA THR A 186 10.68 1.43 6.06
C THR A 186 11.71 2.33 5.37
N ALA A 187 11.96 3.53 5.93
CA ALA A 187 12.97 4.45 5.42
C ALA A 187 14.39 3.84 5.44
N GLU A 188 14.69 2.99 6.43
CA GLU A 188 15.99 2.35 6.57
C GLU A 188 16.21 1.21 5.55
N ILE A 189 15.22 0.33 5.33
CA ILE A 189 15.45 -0.94 4.63
C ILE A 189 14.79 -1.04 3.25
N ALA A 190 13.82 -0.18 2.93
CA ALA A 190 13.05 -0.25 1.71
C ALA A 190 13.49 0.78 0.65
N ASP A 191 12.90 0.67 -0.54
CA ASP A 191 13.08 1.62 -1.64
C ASP A 191 11.94 2.63 -1.71
N GLY A 192 10.85 2.36 -0.97
CA GLY A 192 9.72 3.27 -0.90
C GLY A 192 8.73 2.90 0.19
N TRP A 193 7.78 3.80 0.39
CA TRP A 193 6.75 3.73 1.40
C TRP A 193 5.35 3.88 0.79
N LEU A 194 4.41 3.09 1.27
CA LEU A 194 3.00 3.09 0.90
C LEU A 194 2.17 3.53 2.12
N PRO A 195 2.03 4.83 2.40
CA PRO A 195 1.09 5.32 3.41
C PRO A 195 -0.35 5.09 2.96
N LEU A 196 -1.20 4.59 3.87
CA LEU A 196 -2.63 4.48 3.60
C LEU A 196 -3.33 5.84 3.71
N TYR A 197 -2.89 6.67 4.66
CA TYR A 197 -3.37 8.03 4.86
C TYR A 197 -2.19 8.97 4.94
N TYR A 198 -2.21 10.03 4.13
CA TYR A 198 -1.21 11.07 4.12
C TYR A 198 -1.90 12.43 3.98
N VAL A 199 -1.58 13.37 4.86
CA VAL A 199 -2.07 14.75 4.77
C VAL A 199 -0.92 15.61 4.25
N PRO A 200 -0.97 16.11 3.01
CA PRO A 200 0.15 16.83 2.40
C PRO A 200 0.46 18.16 3.13
N GLU A 201 -0.53 18.76 3.79
CA GLU A 201 -0.39 19.99 4.58
C GLU A 201 0.26 19.76 5.96
N ARG A 202 0.47 18.48 6.38
CA ARG A 202 1.07 18.11 7.69
C ARG A 202 2.22 17.11 7.52
N PRO A 203 3.23 17.40 6.70
CA PRO A 203 4.34 16.49 6.46
C PRO A 203 5.18 16.22 7.72
N GLU A 204 5.15 17.12 8.71
CA GLU A 204 5.85 16.98 10.00
C GLU A 204 5.43 15.73 10.78
N VAL A 205 4.21 15.21 10.57
CA VAL A 205 3.75 13.96 11.22
C VAL A 205 4.68 12.79 10.93
N TYR A 206 5.38 12.83 9.80
CA TYR A 206 6.28 11.77 9.36
C TYR A 206 7.73 12.20 9.10
N ALA A 207 8.04 13.50 9.20
CA ALA A 207 9.33 14.07 8.79
C ALA A 207 10.51 13.35 9.45
N ASP A 208 10.47 13.18 10.77
CA ASP A 208 11.55 12.53 11.54
C ASP A 208 11.75 11.07 11.13
N GLN A 209 10.66 10.35 10.81
CA GLN A 209 10.73 8.95 10.48
C GLN A 209 11.32 8.69 9.10
N ILE A 210 11.11 9.60 8.15
CA ILE A 210 11.63 9.48 6.77
C ILE A 210 12.94 10.23 6.53
N ALA A 211 13.43 11.00 7.53
CA ALA A 211 14.66 11.79 7.40
C ALA A 211 15.91 10.96 7.04
N GLY A 212 15.92 9.67 7.41
CA GLY A 212 17.01 8.73 7.11
C GLY A 212 16.83 7.94 5.81
N ALA A 213 15.82 8.28 5.01
CA ALA A 213 15.58 7.57 3.74
C ALA A 213 16.72 7.83 2.74
N LYS A 214 17.03 6.81 1.96
CA LYS A 214 18.07 6.91 0.93
C LYS A 214 17.64 7.80 -0.25
N ASP A 215 18.61 8.23 -1.03
CA ASP A 215 18.35 8.92 -2.30
C ASP A 215 17.47 8.07 -3.21
N GLY A 216 16.48 8.71 -3.84
CA GLY A 216 15.52 8.03 -4.72
C GLY A 216 14.42 7.24 -3.98
N PHE A 217 14.29 7.40 -2.67
CA PHE A 217 13.18 6.81 -1.90
C PHE A 217 11.84 7.37 -2.40
N GLU A 218 10.91 6.47 -2.72
CA GLU A 218 9.60 6.84 -3.27
C GLU A 218 8.52 6.80 -2.17
N ILE A 219 7.64 7.81 -2.17
CA ILE A 219 6.44 7.83 -1.31
C ILE A 219 5.22 7.78 -2.23
N THR A 220 4.51 6.66 -2.22
CA THR A 220 3.33 6.42 -3.03
C THR A 220 2.10 6.45 -2.13
N ALA A 221 1.47 7.63 -2.03
CA ALA A 221 0.37 7.87 -1.11
C ALA A 221 -0.99 7.55 -1.75
N MET A 222 -1.82 6.79 -1.03
CA MET A 222 -3.20 6.57 -1.45
C MET A 222 -4.03 7.84 -1.30
N VAL A 223 -4.79 8.16 -2.35
CA VAL A 223 -5.65 9.35 -2.42
C VAL A 223 -7.03 8.97 -2.96
N HIS A 224 -8.07 9.33 -2.25
CA HIS A 224 -9.43 9.22 -2.76
C HIS A 224 -9.68 10.34 -3.78
N LEU A 225 -10.08 9.98 -4.99
CA LEU A 225 -10.32 10.93 -6.10
C LEU A 225 -11.79 10.88 -6.52
N ALA A 226 -12.43 12.06 -6.59
CA ALA A 226 -13.74 12.19 -7.20
C ALA A 226 -13.94 13.60 -7.80
N PHE A 227 -14.28 13.67 -9.07
CA PHE A 227 -14.75 14.90 -9.70
C PHE A 227 -16.23 15.10 -9.42
N THR A 228 -16.62 16.30 -8.93
CA THR A 228 -18.00 16.64 -8.54
C THR A 228 -18.37 18.02 -9.03
N GLY A 229 -19.64 18.41 -8.83
CA GLY A 229 -20.08 19.81 -8.86
C GLY A 229 -19.41 20.63 -7.74
N ALA A 230 -19.66 21.94 -7.79
CA ALA A 230 -19.12 22.89 -6.80
C ALA A 230 -19.97 23.02 -5.54
N ALA A 231 -21.15 22.41 -5.49
CA ALA A 231 -22.02 22.48 -4.32
C ALA A 231 -21.40 21.68 -3.16
N GLN A 232 -21.53 22.19 -1.94
CA GLN A 232 -20.98 21.55 -0.75
C GLN A 232 -21.54 20.13 -0.56
N ASP A 233 -22.82 19.94 -0.84
CA ASP A 233 -23.50 18.65 -0.73
C ASP A 233 -22.92 17.61 -1.68
N ASP A 234 -22.55 18.02 -2.91
CA ASP A 234 -21.92 17.12 -3.90
C ASP A 234 -20.54 16.63 -3.40
N ILE A 235 -19.77 17.53 -2.80
CA ILE A 235 -18.46 17.22 -2.22
C ILE A 235 -18.61 16.28 -1.02
N GLU A 236 -19.53 16.57 -0.11
CA GLU A 236 -19.79 15.71 1.06
C GLU A 236 -20.28 14.34 0.68
N GLN A 237 -21.14 14.22 -0.33
CA GLN A 237 -21.57 12.93 -0.85
C GLN A 237 -20.43 12.14 -1.46
N ALA A 238 -19.53 12.78 -2.20
CA ALA A 238 -18.37 12.14 -2.80
C ALA A 238 -17.30 11.72 -1.77
N LEU A 239 -17.30 12.32 -0.58
CA LEU A 239 -16.44 11.91 0.54
C LEU A 239 -17.00 10.69 1.30
N TRP A 240 -18.24 10.29 1.07
CA TRP A 240 -18.86 9.18 1.80
C TRP A 240 -18.09 7.85 1.71
N PRO A 241 -17.57 7.41 0.55
CA PRO A 241 -16.79 6.18 0.45
C PRO A 241 -15.52 6.21 1.32
N ILE A 242 -14.80 7.34 1.37
CA ILE A 242 -13.60 7.47 2.20
C ILE A 242 -13.95 7.53 3.69
N LYS A 243 -15.06 8.17 4.07
CA LYS A 243 -15.56 8.12 5.45
C LYS A 243 -15.88 6.69 5.89
N GLY A 244 -16.49 5.89 5.02
CA GLY A 244 -16.75 4.47 5.27
C GLY A 244 -15.47 3.67 5.47
N ALA A 245 -14.45 3.90 4.63
CA ALA A 245 -13.14 3.27 4.78
C ALA A 245 -12.46 3.70 6.08
N LEU A 246 -12.45 5.00 6.41
CA LEU A 246 -11.88 5.52 7.65
C LEU A 246 -12.57 4.92 8.88
N ALA A 247 -13.90 4.88 8.92
CA ALA A 247 -14.66 4.26 10.02
C ALA A 247 -14.28 2.78 10.20
N PHE A 248 -14.10 2.05 9.11
CA PHE A 248 -13.68 0.65 9.14
C PHE A 248 -12.24 0.49 9.66
N TYR A 249 -11.28 1.26 9.16
CA TYR A 249 -9.89 1.16 9.57
C TYR A 249 -9.66 1.67 10.99
N VAL A 250 -10.20 2.82 11.34
CA VAL A 250 -10.07 3.43 12.66
C VAL A 250 -10.88 2.66 13.71
N GLY A 251 -12.08 2.20 13.36
CA GLY A 251 -12.98 1.49 14.28
C GLY A 251 -12.71 0.00 14.39
N GLY A 252 -12.49 -0.70 13.26
CA GLY A 252 -12.54 -2.15 13.16
C GLY A 252 -11.23 -2.88 12.86
N MET A 253 -10.24 -2.21 12.27
CA MET A 253 -8.98 -2.85 11.87
C MET A 253 -7.92 -2.81 12.98
N GLY A 254 -8.21 -3.46 14.10
CA GLY A 254 -7.30 -3.56 15.23
C GLY A 254 -8.01 -3.93 16.53
N ALA A 255 -7.25 -4.41 17.52
CA ALA A 255 -7.77 -4.59 18.88
C ALA A 255 -7.96 -3.21 19.53
N LYS A 256 -8.86 -3.10 20.53
CA LYS A 256 -9.18 -1.85 21.24
C LYS A 256 -7.94 -1.07 21.71
N GLY A 257 -6.84 -1.75 22.02
CA GLY A 257 -5.56 -1.15 22.47
C GLY A 257 -4.43 -1.18 21.43
N ALA A 258 -4.67 -1.66 20.20
CA ALA A 258 -3.62 -1.85 19.18
C ALA A 258 -4.17 -1.62 17.77
N ASN A 259 -4.70 -0.42 17.53
CA ASN A 259 -5.15 0.01 16.22
C ASN A 259 -4.21 1.11 15.67
N PHE A 260 -3.38 0.74 14.70
CA PHE A 260 -2.39 1.65 14.12
C PHE A 260 -3.03 2.79 13.33
N HIS A 261 -4.16 2.54 12.68
CA HIS A 261 -4.89 3.55 11.90
C HIS A 261 -5.54 4.59 12.82
N LYS A 262 -6.14 4.15 13.93
CA LYS A 262 -6.64 5.05 14.97
C LYS A 262 -5.51 5.92 15.51
N ASN A 263 -4.38 5.30 15.88
CA ASN A 263 -3.23 6.03 16.42
C ASN A 263 -2.66 7.04 15.42
N LEU A 264 -2.77 6.79 14.11
CA LEU A 264 -2.39 7.73 13.07
C LEU A 264 -3.34 8.94 13.06
N MET A 265 -4.66 8.71 13.08
CA MET A 265 -5.66 9.77 13.15
C MET A 265 -5.48 10.65 14.40
N VAL A 266 -5.15 10.04 15.56
CA VAL A 266 -4.79 10.76 16.80
C VAL A 266 -3.58 11.68 16.57
N ARG A 267 -2.51 11.19 15.96
CA ARG A 267 -1.31 12.01 15.64
C ARG A 267 -1.61 13.17 14.67
N MET A 268 -2.64 13.01 13.87
CA MET A 268 -3.14 14.07 12.98
C MET A 268 -4.06 15.07 13.69
N GLY A 269 -4.24 14.97 15.02
CA GLY A 269 -4.98 15.92 15.85
C GLY A 269 -6.46 15.60 16.04
N TYR A 270 -6.91 14.40 15.69
CA TYR A 270 -8.33 13.98 15.78
C TYR A 270 -8.54 12.90 16.86
N GLU A 271 -8.02 13.12 18.08
CA GLU A 271 -8.07 12.11 19.15
C GLU A 271 -9.50 11.79 19.60
N ALA A 272 -10.30 12.82 19.89
CA ALA A 272 -11.66 12.64 20.37
C ALA A 272 -12.55 11.93 19.34
N GLU A 273 -12.42 12.32 18.08
CA GLU A 273 -13.16 11.70 16.97
C GLU A 273 -12.71 10.26 16.72
N ALA A 274 -11.42 9.98 16.79
CA ALA A 274 -10.88 8.62 16.63
C ALA A 274 -11.37 7.68 17.73
N ASP A 275 -11.46 8.15 18.97
CA ASP A 275 -12.03 7.43 20.11
C ASP A 275 -13.51 7.14 19.88
N HIS A 276 -14.27 8.15 19.50
CA HIS A 276 -15.71 8.05 19.27
C HIS A 276 -16.06 7.10 18.11
N ILE A 277 -15.32 7.19 16.99
CA ILE A 277 -15.48 6.26 15.85
C ILE A 277 -15.24 4.82 16.29
N GLN A 278 -14.17 4.56 17.07
CA GLN A 278 -13.86 3.21 17.55
C GLN A 278 -14.95 2.68 18.48
N GLU A 279 -15.46 3.49 19.40
CA GLU A 279 -16.55 3.10 20.31
C GLU A 279 -17.80 2.70 19.53
N LEU A 280 -18.27 3.56 18.64
CA LEU A 280 -19.46 3.30 17.81
C LEU A 280 -19.29 2.02 16.97
N PHE A 281 -18.13 1.86 16.35
CA PHE A 281 -17.88 0.70 15.50
C PHE A 281 -17.87 -0.61 16.28
N LEU A 282 -17.24 -0.64 17.46
CA LEU A 282 -17.17 -1.82 18.34
C LEU A 282 -18.54 -2.15 18.98
N ASP A 283 -19.40 -1.13 19.19
CA ASP A 283 -20.79 -1.31 19.62
C ASP A 283 -21.70 -1.81 18.48
N GLY A 284 -21.17 -2.01 17.25
CA GLY A 284 -21.94 -2.44 16.08
C GLY A 284 -22.70 -1.33 15.37
N LYS A 285 -22.57 -0.08 15.80
CA LYS A 285 -23.23 1.11 15.24
C LYS A 285 -22.43 1.67 14.06
N ARG A 286 -22.30 0.83 13.01
CA ARG A 286 -21.37 1.11 11.89
C ARG A 286 -21.73 2.38 11.12
N ASP A 287 -23.01 2.62 10.89
CA ASP A 287 -23.46 3.82 10.15
C ASP A 287 -23.19 5.09 10.96
N GLU A 288 -23.41 5.04 12.28
CA GLU A 288 -23.08 6.16 13.18
C GLU A 288 -21.55 6.40 13.21
N ALA A 289 -20.75 5.34 13.17
CA ALA A 289 -19.28 5.46 13.09
C ALA A 289 -18.84 6.16 11.79
N VAL A 290 -19.50 5.91 10.65
CA VAL A 290 -19.24 6.61 9.38
C VAL A 290 -19.61 8.09 9.50
N LEU A 291 -20.75 8.39 10.11
CA LEU A 291 -21.18 9.78 10.35
C LEU A 291 -20.23 10.54 11.27
N ALA A 292 -19.63 9.85 12.26
CA ALA A 292 -18.69 10.44 13.21
C ALA A 292 -17.33 10.79 12.57
N VAL A 293 -17.01 10.31 11.36
CA VAL A 293 -15.78 10.70 10.67
C VAL A 293 -15.85 12.17 10.27
N PRO A 294 -14.90 13.04 10.73
CA PRO A 294 -14.89 14.44 10.35
C PRO A 294 -14.76 14.61 8.84
N THR A 295 -15.64 15.43 8.25
CA THR A 295 -15.58 15.77 6.82
C THR A 295 -14.24 16.42 6.47
N THR A 296 -13.71 17.26 7.37
CA THR A 296 -12.40 17.90 7.20
C THR A 296 -11.26 16.88 7.07
N PHE A 297 -11.22 15.87 7.93
CA PHE A 297 -10.19 14.83 7.84
C PHE A 297 -10.33 13.98 6.57
N ALA A 298 -11.55 13.59 6.23
CA ALA A 298 -11.82 12.86 4.99
C ALA A 298 -11.41 13.67 3.74
N ASP A 299 -11.62 14.97 3.77
CA ASP A 299 -11.23 15.88 2.69
C ASP A 299 -9.70 16.10 2.62
N GLU A 300 -9.02 16.29 3.76
CA GLU A 300 -7.56 16.49 3.82
C GLU A 300 -6.77 15.39 3.12
N ILE A 301 -7.23 14.15 3.17
CA ILE A 301 -6.58 12.97 2.54
C ILE A 301 -7.13 12.66 1.13
N SER A 302 -7.92 13.57 0.55
CA SER A 302 -8.66 13.33 -0.70
C SER A 302 -8.43 14.43 -1.73
N LEU A 303 -8.71 14.13 -2.97
CA LEU A 303 -8.85 15.07 -4.09
C LEU A 303 -10.30 14.99 -4.60
N VAL A 304 -11.19 15.76 -3.98
CA VAL A 304 -12.64 15.73 -4.25
C VAL A 304 -13.13 17.13 -4.58
N GLY A 305 -13.96 17.26 -5.62
CA GLY A 305 -14.57 18.52 -6.03
C GLY A 305 -14.47 18.79 -7.53
N PRO A 306 -14.81 20.01 -7.97
CA PRO A 306 -14.61 20.43 -9.35
C PRO A 306 -13.12 20.52 -9.68
N SER A 307 -12.80 20.44 -10.96
CA SER A 307 -11.40 20.44 -11.47
C SER A 307 -10.54 21.54 -10.88
N GLU A 308 -11.07 22.76 -10.77
CA GLU A 308 -10.31 23.89 -10.21
C GLU A 308 -9.93 23.67 -8.73
N ARG A 309 -10.86 23.14 -7.92
CA ARG A 309 -10.56 22.81 -6.52
C ARG A 309 -9.50 21.73 -6.41
N ILE A 310 -9.60 20.68 -7.24
CA ILE A 310 -8.59 19.60 -7.26
C ILE A 310 -7.22 20.18 -7.68
N LYS A 311 -7.17 21.04 -8.68
CA LYS A 311 -5.95 21.71 -9.13
C LYS A 311 -5.30 22.53 -8.02
N ASP A 312 -6.08 23.30 -7.27
CA ASP A 312 -5.58 24.10 -6.15
C ASP A 312 -4.99 23.18 -5.05
N ARG A 313 -5.66 22.09 -4.74
CA ARG A 313 -5.19 21.11 -3.72
C ARG A 313 -3.94 20.35 -4.17
N LEU A 314 -3.74 20.13 -5.47
CA LEU A 314 -2.53 19.51 -6.00
C LEU A 314 -1.25 20.29 -5.68
N ALA A 315 -1.34 21.59 -5.38
CA ALA A 315 -0.18 22.40 -4.97
C ALA A 315 0.47 21.83 -3.70
N ALA A 316 -0.31 21.53 -2.66
CA ALA A 316 0.20 20.95 -1.41
C ALA A 316 0.85 19.56 -1.63
N TRP A 317 0.28 18.73 -2.52
CA TRP A 317 0.87 17.44 -2.86
C TRP A 317 2.22 17.62 -3.59
N ARG A 318 2.35 18.59 -4.50
CA ARG A 318 3.61 18.89 -5.19
C ARG A 318 4.70 19.45 -4.26
N GLU A 319 4.30 20.15 -3.19
CA GLU A 319 5.21 20.68 -2.17
C GLU A 319 5.60 19.64 -1.13
N SER A 320 4.82 18.57 -1.00
CA SER A 320 5.09 17.47 -0.06
C SER A 320 6.19 16.53 -0.60
N PRO A 321 6.76 15.65 0.24
CA PRO A 321 7.72 14.64 -0.19
C PRO A 321 7.07 13.46 -0.97
N VAL A 322 5.77 13.48 -1.21
CA VAL A 322 5.07 12.44 -1.97
C VAL A 322 5.53 12.46 -3.43
N THR A 323 5.91 11.29 -3.92
CA THR A 323 6.41 11.12 -5.30
C THR A 323 5.34 10.61 -6.26
N THR A 324 4.31 9.94 -5.73
CA THR A 324 3.25 9.34 -6.55
C THR A 324 1.90 9.41 -5.82
N LEU A 325 0.88 9.93 -6.49
CA LEU A 325 -0.50 9.83 -6.04
C LEU A 325 -1.09 8.50 -6.53
N LEU A 326 -1.42 7.62 -5.60
CA LEU A 326 -2.03 6.32 -5.88
C LEU A 326 -3.54 6.46 -5.76
N VAL A 327 -4.22 6.65 -6.89
CA VAL A 327 -5.65 6.93 -6.91
C VAL A 327 -6.48 5.69 -7.23
N THR A 328 -7.68 5.64 -6.65
CA THR A 328 -8.69 4.64 -7.02
C THR A 328 -9.67 5.29 -7.99
N ALA A 329 -9.78 4.74 -9.19
CA ALA A 329 -10.77 5.16 -10.18
C ALA A 329 -11.40 3.94 -10.85
N ARG A 330 -12.69 4.04 -11.16
CA ARG A 330 -13.45 2.99 -11.83
C ARG A 330 -13.77 3.35 -13.28
N GLU A 331 -13.62 4.60 -13.64
CA GLU A 331 -14.00 5.16 -14.92
C GLU A 331 -12.79 5.84 -15.58
N ALA A 332 -12.73 5.65 -16.86
CA ALA A 332 -11.72 6.21 -17.73
C ALA A 332 -11.68 7.73 -17.74
N GLU A 333 -12.83 8.37 -17.63
CA GLU A 333 -12.95 9.82 -17.61
C GLU A 333 -12.30 10.44 -16.37
N THR A 334 -12.45 9.79 -15.22
CA THR A 334 -11.79 10.20 -13.97
C THR A 334 -10.26 10.16 -14.10
N LEU A 335 -9.71 9.10 -14.76
CA LEU A 335 -8.26 9.01 -15.00
C LEU A 335 -7.79 10.13 -15.93
N ARG A 336 -8.54 10.41 -17.01
CA ARG A 336 -8.20 11.48 -17.97
C ARG A 336 -8.23 12.84 -17.29
N GLY A 337 -9.29 13.15 -16.54
CA GLY A 337 -9.39 14.45 -15.85
C GLY A 337 -8.23 14.69 -14.87
N LEU A 338 -7.76 13.63 -14.15
CA LEU A 338 -6.59 13.78 -13.29
C LEU A 338 -5.28 13.91 -14.08
N ALA A 339 -5.11 13.15 -15.17
CA ALA A 339 -3.93 13.24 -16.02
C ALA A 339 -3.76 14.66 -16.58
N GLU A 340 -4.83 15.29 -17.05
CA GLU A 340 -4.82 16.68 -17.57
C GLU A 340 -4.43 17.72 -16.51
N LEU A 341 -4.62 17.43 -15.22
CA LEU A 341 -4.24 18.33 -14.12
C LEU A 341 -2.81 18.12 -13.60
N VAL A 342 -2.25 16.93 -13.81
CA VAL A 342 -0.98 16.53 -13.18
C VAL A 342 0.14 16.39 -14.20
N LEU A 343 -0.13 15.75 -15.34
CA LEU A 343 0.83 15.43 -16.40
C LEU A 343 0.82 16.46 -17.52
#